data_279c371b9d7ebe7c957698379761c01d
#
_entry.id   279c371b9d7ebe7c957698379761c01d
#
_cell.length_a   1.000
_cell.length_b   1.000
_cell.length_c   1.000
_cell.angle_alpha   90.00
_cell.angle_beta   90.00
_cell.angle_gamma   90.00
#
_symmetry.space_group_name_H-M   'P 1'
#
loop_
_entity.id
_entity.type
_entity.pdbx_description
1 polymer ?
#
loop_
_entity_poly.entity_id
_entity_poly.type
_entity_poly.pdbx_seq_one_letter_code
_entity_poly.pdbx_strand_id
1 'polypeptide(L)'
;MAFWILTILAVISGIYCCDLPSFINSPLFVNDHNSILYGIGQSIIASYIFFLVQVVIVDKIRLDKCRDAAYYEISGIKSNMESISELLSGERDIKEYEEDTIKDRLKNINFFEYGSGMDRNMKEMTVIEALIYNLEEIDKKIKNLLAYN
;
A
#
# COMPACT_ATOMS: atom_id res chain seq x y z
N MET A 1 14.77 -18.51 1.45
CA MET A 1 15.76 -19.46 2.00
C MET A 1 16.87 -18.74 2.76
N ALA A 2 17.52 -17.73 2.18
CA ALA A 2 18.62 -17.00 2.85
C ALA A 2 18.23 -16.36 4.21
N PHE A 3 17.02 -15.82 4.34
CA PHE A 3 16.51 -15.23 5.59
C PHE A 3 16.55 -16.23 6.76
N TRP A 4 16.06 -17.44 6.57
CA TRP A 4 16.03 -18.46 7.62
C TRP A 4 17.43 -18.90 8.04
N ILE A 5 18.37 -18.97 7.09
CA ILE A 5 19.77 -19.30 7.39
C ILE A 5 20.40 -18.21 8.25
N LEU A 6 20.21 -16.93 7.90
CA LEU A 6 20.72 -15.80 8.69
C LEU A 6 20.10 -15.75 10.08
N THR A 7 18.80 -16.04 10.18
CA THR A 7 18.11 -16.08 11.49
C THR A 7 18.67 -17.18 12.37
N ILE A 8 18.88 -18.38 11.83
CA ILE A 8 19.46 -19.50 12.58
C ILE A 8 20.89 -19.17 13.02
N LEU A 9 21.72 -18.60 12.14
CA LEU A 9 23.08 -18.19 12.47
C LEU A 9 23.08 -17.11 13.57
N ALA A 10 22.17 -16.13 13.51
CA ALA A 10 22.07 -15.09 14.51
C ALA A 10 21.62 -15.64 15.88
N VAL A 11 20.68 -16.61 15.89
CA VAL A 11 20.24 -17.27 17.12
C VAL A 11 21.38 -18.08 17.74
N ILE A 12 22.10 -18.89 16.95
CA ILE A 12 23.26 -19.66 17.42
C ILE A 12 24.33 -18.72 17.97
N SER A 13 24.64 -17.63 17.27
CA SER A 13 25.60 -16.63 17.71
C SER A 13 25.15 -15.91 18.98
N GLY A 14 23.86 -15.62 19.11
CA GLY A 14 23.25 -15.05 20.32
C GLY A 14 23.40 -15.97 21.54
N ILE A 15 23.09 -17.26 21.34
CA ILE A 15 23.26 -18.27 22.42
C ILE A 15 24.73 -18.38 22.83
N TYR A 16 25.65 -18.32 21.86
CA TYR A 16 27.08 -18.39 22.11
C TYR A 16 27.62 -17.14 22.82
N CYS A 17 27.15 -15.96 22.46
CA CYS A 17 27.63 -14.68 23.02
C CYS A 17 26.92 -14.25 24.30
N CYS A 18 25.70 -14.77 24.55
CA CYS A 18 25.02 -14.55 25.82
C CYS A 18 25.61 -15.49 26.87
N ASP A 19 25.99 -14.94 28.06
CA ASP A 19 26.26 -15.70 29.26
C ASP A 19 24.96 -16.41 29.72
N LEU A 20 24.47 -17.37 28.94
CA LEU A 20 23.40 -18.22 29.40
C LEU A 20 23.96 -19.06 30.54
N PRO A 21 23.41 -18.84 31.76
CA PRO A 21 24.00 -19.45 32.95
C PRO A 21 24.02 -20.95 32.77
N SER A 22 25.18 -21.55 33.02
CA SER A 22 25.50 -22.90 33.54
C SER A 22 24.53 -24.08 33.29
N PHE A 23 23.46 -23.93 32.52
CA PHE A 23 22.55 -25.01 32.21
C PHE A 23 23.17 -26.04 31.22
N ILE A 24 24.18 -25.63 30.48
CA ILE A 24 24.90 -26.50 29.57
C ILE A 24 26.38 -26.44 29.97
N ASN A 25 26.80 -27.32 30.87
CA ASN A 25 28.21 -27.61 31.14
C ASN A 25 28.83 -28.28 29.92
N SER A 26 28.94 -27.55 28.81
CA SER A 26 29.60 -28.03 27.60
C SER A 26 30.94 -27.32 27.46
N PRO A 27 32.04 -28.06 27.23
CA PRO A 27 33.36 -27.47 26.99
C PRO A 27 33.39 -26.58 25.70
N LEU A 28 32.33 -26.56 24.93
CA LEU A 28 32.17 -25.69 23.76
C LEU A 28 31.78 -24.24 24.08
N PHE A 29 31.29 -23.99 25.30
CA PHE A 29 30.91 -22.66 25.77
C PHE A 29 31.96 -22.14 26.77
N VAL A 30 33.13 -21.84 26.25
CA VAL A 30 34.15 -21.13 27.04
C VAL A 30 33.81 -19.65 27.00
N ASN A 31 33.46 -19.09 28.17
CA ASN A 31 33.14 -17.67 28.38
C ASN A 31 34.39 -16.79 28.28
N ASP A 32 35.16 -16.89 27.22
CA ASP A 32 36.27 -16.00 26.96
C ASP A 32 35.86 -14.89 26.02
N HIS A 33 35.42 -13.78 26.56
CA HIS A 33 35.04 -12.58 25.82
C HIS A 33 36.15 -12.03 24.90
N ASN A 34 37.37 -12.45 25.11
CA ASN A 34 38.52 -12.10 24.28
C ASN A 34 38.74 -13.09 23.12
N SER A 35 37.92 -14.12 22.99
CA SER A 35 38.10 -15.10 21.95
C SER A 35 37.68 -14.53 20.57
N ILE A 36 38.39 -14.95 19.51
CA ILE A 36 38.08 -14.61 18.12
C ILE A 36 36.65 -15.06 17.81
N LEU A 37 36.19 -16.18 18.33
CA LEU A 37 34.85 -16.71 18.11
C LEU A 37 33.75 -15.79 18.69
N TYR A 38 34.00 -15.18 19.86
CA TYR A 38 33.10 -14.19 20.47
C TYR A 38 32.95 -12.96 19.55
N GLY A 39 34.04 -12.45 19.00
CA GLY A 39 34.04 -11.31 18.07
C GLY A 39 33.29 -11.63 16.77
N ILE A 40 33.45 -12.84 16.24
CA ILE A 40 32.69 -13.31 15.06
C ILE A 40 31.19 -13.38 15.39
N GLY A 41 30.82 -13.95 16.55
CA GLY A 41 29.43 -14.04 16.97
C GLY A 41 28.76 -12.68 17.11
N GLN A 42 29.42 -11.70 17.73
CA GLN A 42 28.93 -10.32 17.81
C GLN A 42 28.75 -9.68 16.42
N SER A 43 29.69 -9.91 15.50
CA SER A 43 29.60 -9.39 14.12
C SER A 43 28.41 -9.96 13.37
N ILE A 44 28.09 -11.24 13.55
CA ILE A 44 26.91 -11.88 12.98
C ILE A 44 25.63 -11.28 13.51
N ILE A 45 25.54 -11.07 14.84
CA ILE A 45 24.37 -10.46 15.48
C ILE A 45 24.17 -9.02 14.97
N ALA A 46 25.23 -8.22 14.94
CA ALA A 46 25.19 -6.85 14.45
C ALA A 46 24.74 -6.79 12.97
N SER A 47 25.27 -7.67 12.13
CA SER A 47 24.89 -7.79 10.72
C SER A 47 23.43 -8.20 10.54
N TYR A 48 22.92 -9.09 11.39
CA TYR A 48 21.53 -9.50 11.38
C TYR A 48 20.59 -8.37 11.80
N ILE A 49 20.90 -7.62 12.85
CA ILE A 49 20.14 -6.45 13.29
C ILE A 49 20.12 -5.40 12.17
N PHE A 50 21.27 -5.12 11.55
CA PHE A 50 21.35 -4.21 10.41
C PHE A 50 20.47 -4.67 9.24
N PHE A 51 20.51 -5.95 8.91
CA PHE A 51 19.66 -6.52 7.87
C PHE A 51 18.16 -6.37 8.18
N LEU A 52 17.75 -6.66 9.42
CA LEU A 52 16.36 -6.47 9.85
C LEU A 52 15.91 -5.00 9.68
N VAL A 53 16.73 -4.07 10.14
CA VAL A 53 16.39 -2.64 10.09
C VAL A 53 16.39 -2.13 8.64
N GLN A 54 17.45 -2.40 7.88
CA GLN A 54 17.65 -1.80 6.55
C GLN A 54 16.83 -2.49 5.44
N VAL A 55 16.58 -3.78 5.58
CA VAL A 55 15.89 -4.54 4.52
C VAL A 55 14.45 -4.80 4.93
N VAL A 56 14.23 -5.51 6.05
CA VAL A 56 12.88 -6.00 6.39
C VAL A 56 11.96 -4.86 6.82
N ILE A 57 12.43 -3.96 7.71
CA ILE A 57 11.59 -2.86 8.21
C ILE A 57 11.35 -1.83 7.12
N VAL A 58 12.40 -1.45 6.38
CA VAL A 58 12.26 -0.44 5.30
C VAL A 58 11.36 -0.95 4.19
N ASP A 59 11.51 -2.21 3.75
CA ASP A 59 10.64 -2.81 2.73
C ASP A 59 9.20 -2.88 3.22
N LYS A 60 8.97 -3.26 4.47
CA LYS A 60 7.62 -3.28 5.04
C LYS A 60 6.98 -1.89 5.04
N ILE A 61 7.69 -0.87 5.51
CA ILE A 61 7.20 0.52 5.50
C ILE A 61 6.90 1.00 4.08
N ARG A 62 7.76 0.63 3.12
CA ARG A 62 7.55 0.97 1.70
C ARG A 62 6.30 0.30 1.15
N LEU A 63 6.11 -0.99 1.40
CA LEU A 63 4.92 -1.73 0.97
C LEU A 63 3.64 -1.17 1.59
N ASP A 64 3.65 -0.84 2.88
CA ASP A 64 2.50 -0.25 3.55
C ASP A 64 2.14 1.12 2.94
N LYS A 65 3.13 1.97 2.68
CA LYS A 65 2.91 3.27 2.01
C LYS A 65 2.36 3.12 0.58
N CYS A 66 2.90 2.16 -0.19
CA CYS A 66 2.39 1.88 -1.54
C CYS A 66 0.94 1.39 -1.49
N ARG A 67 0.61 0.51 -0.54
CA ARG A 67 -0.75 0.02 -0.35
C ARG A 67 -1.72 1.14 0.02
N ASP A 68 -1.34 2.02 0.94
CA ASP A 68 -2.18 3.14 1.37
C ASP A 68 -2.39 4.15 0.24
N ALA A 69 -1.35 4.44 -0.55
CA ALA A 69 -1.45 5.28 -1.72
C ALA A 69 -2.38 4.65 -2.79
N ALA A 70 -2.22 3.35 -3.07
CA ALA A 70 -3.08 2.64 -4.01
C ALA A 70 -4.54 2.62 -3.54
N TYR A 71 -4.77 2.40 -2.24
CA TYR A 71 -6.12 2.46 -1.66
C TYR A 71 -6.77 3.83 -1.86
N TYR A 72 -6.01 4.91 -1.64
CA TYR A 72 -6.51 6.28 -1.84
C TYR A 72 -6.92 6.53 -3.30
N GLU A 73 -6.10 6.11 -4.27
CA GLU A 73 -6.41 6.26 -5.69
C GLU A 73 -7.62 5.41 -6.10
N ILE A 74 -7.71 4.17 -5.64
CA ILE A 74 -8.86 3.28 -5.91
C ILE A 74 -10.14 3.86 -5.31
N SER A 75 -10.09 4.36 -4.07
CA SER A 75 -11.24 5.01 -3.44
C SER A 75 -11.70 6.24 -4.22
N GLY A 76 -10.76 7.03 -4.73
CA GLY A 76 -11.07 8.17 -5.57
C GLY A 76 -11.67 7.79 -6.94
N ILE A 77 -11.20 6.71 -7.55
CA ILE A 77 -11.83 6.17 -8.79
C ILE A 77 -13.27 5.76 -8.50
N LYS A 78 -13.50 5.03 -7.40
CA LYS A 78 -14.84 4.62 -7.00
C LYS A 78 -15.76 5.84 -6.82
N SER A 79 -15.31 6.87 -6.10
CA SER A 79 -16.10 8.10 -5.89
C SER A 79 -16.45 8.81 -7.21
N ASN A 80 -15.51 8.89 -8.16
CA ASN A 80 -15.78 9.48 -9.47
C ASN A 80 -16.76 8.64 -10.31
N MET A 81 -16.67 7.31 -10.22
CA MET A 81 -17.64 6.41 -10.86
C MET A 81 -19.04 6.56 -10.25
N GLU A 82 -19.16 6.69 -8.93
CA GLU A 82 -20.42 6.99 -8.24
C GLU A 82 -21.01 8.32 -8.71
N SER A 83 -20.17 9.35 -8.86
CA SER A 83 -20.60 10.65 -9.39
C SER A 83 -21.09 10.56 -10.83
N ILE A 84 -20.41 9.81 -11.70
CA ILE A 84 -20.88 9.54 -13.08
C ILE A 84 -22.21 8.80 -13.05
N SER A 85 -22.34 7.79 -12.17
CA SER A 85 -23.59 7.05 -12.03
C SER A 85 -24.72 7.96 -11.58
N GLU A 86 -24.49 8.84 -10.60
CA GLU A 86 -25.47 9.82 -10.12
C GLU A 86 -25.90 10.79 -11.25
N LEU A 87 -24.96 11.29 -12.05
CA LEU A 87 -25.24 12.15 -13.20
C LEU A 87 -26.09 11.45 -14.25
N LEU A 88 -25.86 10.18 -14.53
CA LEU A 88 -26.52 9.44 -15.59
C LEU A 88 -27.83 8.78 -15.12
N SER A 89 -27.89 8.25 -13.90
CA SER A 89 -29.04 7.51 -13.39
C SER A 89 -29.85 8.26 -12.32
N GLY A 90 -29.28 9.31 -11.74
CA GLY A 90 -29.84 10.02 -10.58
C GLY A 90 -29.70 9.26 -9.26
N GLU A 91 -29.03 8.13 -9.26
CA GLU A 91 -28.75 7.33 -8.08
C GLU A 91 -27.25 7.18 -7.86
N ARG A 92 -26.80 7.33 -6.62
CA ARG A 92 -25.39 7.29 -6.25
C ARG A 92 -24.83 5.87 -6.13
N ASP A 93 -25.69 4.91 -5.79
CA ASP A 93 -25.30 3.51 -5.66
C ASP A 93 -25.17 2.85 -7.04
N ILE A 94 -23.97 2.33 -7.32
CA ILE A 94 -23.72 1.51 -8.51
C ILE A 94 -24.34 0.13 -8.24
N LYS A 95 -25.64 0.01 -8.51
CA LYS A 95 -26.33 -1.27 -8.58
C LYS A 95 -26.26 -1.78 -10.01
N GLU A 96 -26.48 -3.06 -10.21
CA GLU A 96 -26.72 -3.60 -11.56
C GLU A 96 -27.95 -2.89 -12.16
N TYR A 97 -27.66 -1.93 -13.03
CA TYR A 97 -28.72 -1.26 -13.79
C TYR A 97 -29.14 -2.12 -14.96
N GLU A 98 -30.44 -2.31 -15.12
CA GLU A 98 -30.97 -2.82 -16.37
C GLU A 98 -30.62 -1.82 -17.51
N GLU A 99 -30.07 -2.34 -18.60
CA GLU A 99 -29.59 -1.55 -19.75
C GLU A 99 -30.69 -0.59 -20.27
N ASP A 100 -31.93 -1.00 -20.18
CA ASP A 100 -33.08 -0.21 -20.66
C ASP A 100 -33.35 1.02 -19.79
N THR A 101 -33.11 0.93 -18.46
CA THR A 101 -33.26 2.07 -17.55
C THR A 101 -32.23 3.17 -17.85
N ILE A 102 -30.99 2.78 -18.14
CA ILE A 102 -29.93 3.72 -18.53
C ILE A 102 -30.28 4.36 -19.87
N LYS A 103 -30.72 3.60 -20.88
CA LYS A 103 -31.10 4.11 -22.19
C LYS A 103 -32.23 5.14 -22.14
N ASP A 104 -33.24 4.89 -21.32
CA ASP A 104 -34.40 5.80 -21.21
C ASP A 104 -34.02 7.09 -20.47
N ARG A 105 -33.14 7.02 -19.48
CA ARG A 105 -32.62 8.23 -18.83
C ARG A 105 -31.71 9.03 -19.74
N LEU A 106 -30.79 8.39 -20.48
CA LEU A 106 -29.90 9.08 -21.41
C LEU A 106 -30.66 9.86 -22.50
N LYS A 107 -31.88 9.41 -22.91
CA LYS A 107 -32.73 10.15 -23.83
C LYS A 107 -33.29 11.44 -23.22
N ASN A 108 -33.44 11.51 -21.91
CA ASN A 108 -34.11 12.60 -21.18
C ASN A 108 -33.13 13.53 -20.48
N ILE A 109 -31.83 13.22 -20.43
CA ILE A 109 -30.81 14.07 -19.80
C ILE A 109 -30.55 15.30 -20.68
N ASN A 110 -30.67 16.47 -20.07
CA ASN A 110 -30.19 17.68 -20.68
C ASN A 110 -28.70 17.89 -20.37
N PHE A 111 -27.84 17.46 -21.26
CA PHE A 111 -26.38 17.53 -21.08
C PHE A 111 -25.83 18.95 -20.92
N PHE A 112 -26.60 19.96 -21.26
CA PHE A 112 -26.22 21.37 -21.16
C PHE A 112 -26.86 22.08 -19.95
N GLU A 113 -27.53 21.35 -19.07
CA GLU A 113 -28.08 21.87 -17.84
C GLU A 113 -26.98 22.14 -16.83
N TYR A 114 -27.04 23.31 -16.17
CA TYR A 114 -26.14 23.71 -15.10
C TYR A 114 -26.60 23.16 -13.75
N GLY A 115 -25.66 23.09 -12.79
CA GLY A 115 -25.94 22.63 -11.43
C GLY A 115 -25.55 21.18 -11.14
N SER A 116 -24.90 20.51 -12.09
CA SER A 116 -24.45 19.12 -11.95
C SER A 116 -23.17 18.95 -11.13
N GLY A 117 -22.62 20.02 -10.59
CA GLY A 117 -21.43 20.05 -9.75
C GLY A 117 -20.71 21.38 -9.83
N MET A 118 -19.66 21.51 -9.04
CA MET A 118 -18.76 22.68 -9.07
C MET A 118 -17.36 22.20 -9.47
N ASP A 119 -16.69 22.97 -10.33
CA ASP A 119 -15.27 22.76 -10.62
C ASP A 119 -14.40 23.18 -9.41
N ARG A 120 -13.07 23.01 -9.54
CA ARG A 120 -12.10 23.42 -8.50
C ARG A 120 -12.14 24.92 -8.17
N ASN A 121 -12.70 25.74 -9.06
CA ASN A 121 -12.84 27.18 -8.91
C ASN A 121 -14.24 27.57 -8.41
N MET A 122 -15.04 26.63 -7.95
CA MET A 122 -16.43 26.81 -7.49
C MET A 122 -17.37 27.34 -8.60
N LYS A 123 -17.05 27.08 -9.85
CA LYS A 123 -17.92 27.42 -10.98
C LYS A 123 -18.87 26.24 -11.22
N GLU A 124 -20.14 26.54 -11.39
CA GLU A 124 -21.14 25.55 -11.80
C GLU A 124 -20.78 24.93 -13.16
N MET A 125 -20.88 23.62 -13.24
CA MET A 125 -20.62 22.83 -14.46
C MET A 125 -21.93 22.33 -15.05
N THR A 126 -21.92 22.18 -16.36
CA THR A 126 -22.96 21.43 -17.07
C THR A 126 -22.78 19.93 -16.85
N VAL A 127 -23.80 19.12 -17.10
CA VAL A 127 -23.73 17.65 -17.01
C VAL A 127 -22.55 17.10 -17.84
N ILE A 128 -22.36 17.60 -19.06
CA ILE A 128 -21.28 17.15 -19.93
C ILE A 128 -19.89 17.53 -19.39
N GLU A 129 -19.73 18.74 -18.85
CA GLU A 129 -18.48 19.19 -18.24
C GLU A 129 -18.17 18.35 -17.00
N ALA A 130 -19.16 18.04 -16.18
CA ALA A 130 -19.01 17.19 -15.00
C ALA A 130 -18.64 15.75 -15.37
N LEU A 131 -19.20 15.19 -16.43
CA LEU A 131 -18.81 13.86 -16.95
C LEU A 131 -17.37 13.84 -17.43
N ILE A 132 -16.96 14.82 -18.24
CA ILE A 132 -15.59 14.94 -18.74
C ILE A 132 -14.61 15.06 -17.56
N TYR A 133 -14.91 15.92 -16.60
CA TYR A 133 -14.08 16.12 -15.41
C TYR A 133 -13.87 14.82 -14.61
N ASN A 134 -14.96 14.07 -14.35
CA ASN A 134 -14.86 12.80 -13.62
C ASN A 134 -14.05 11.75 -14.40
N LEU A 135 -14.19 11.68 -15.72
CA LEU A 135 -13.42 10.77 -16.58
C LEU A 135 -11.92 11.14 -16.59
N GLU A 136 -11.59 12.42 -16.67
CA GLU A 136 -10.19 12.90 -16.60
C GLU A 136 -9.54 12.60 -15.24
N GLU A 137 -10.29 12.78 -14.14
CA GLU A 137 -9.78 12.44 -12.80
C GLU A 137 -9.60 10.92 -12.64
N ILE A 138 -10.46 10.10 -13.22
CA ILE A 138 -10.27 8.63 -13.24
C ILE A 138 -9.01 8.26 -14.03
N ASP A 139 -8.82 8.81 -15.24
CA ASP A 139 -7.63 8.55 -16.07
C ASP A 139 -6.34 8.92 -15.32
N LYS A 140 -6.32 10.08 -14.67
CA LYS A 140 -5.21 10.54 -13.86
C LYS A 140 -4.89 9.58 -12.70
N LYS A 141 -5.92 9.10 -11.97
CA LYS A 141 -5.76 8.16 -10.87
C LYS A 141 -5.25 6.80 -11.33
N ILE A 142 -5.71 6.32 -12.49
CA ILE A 142 -5.20 5.10 -13.12
C ILE A 142 -3.71 5.26 -13.47
N LYS A 143 -3.32 6.39 -14.05
CA LYS A 143 -1.91 6.69 -14.36
C LYS A 143 -1.03 6.72 -13.10
N ASN A 144 -1.54 7.30 -12.01
CA ASN A 144 -0.86 7.28 -10.71
C ASN A 144 -0.67 5.83 -10.21
N LEU A 145 -1.72 5.00 -10.25
CA LEU A 145 -1.62 3.59 -9.86
C LEU A 145 -0.58 2.82 -10.66
N LEU A 146 -0.48 3.07 -11.97
CA LEU A 146 0.52 2.44 -12.83
C LEU A 146 1.95 2.92 -12.53
N ALA A 147 2.12 4.12 -11.99
CA ALA A 147 3.42 4.66 -11.60
C ALA A 147 3.96 4.08 -10.28
N TYR A 148 3.15 3.39 -9.49
CA TYR A 148 3.58 2.70 -8.26
C TYR A 148 4.19 1.30 -8.52
N ASN A 149 4.18 0.82 -9.76
CA ASN A 149 4.87 -0.39 -10.19
C ASN A 149 6.32 -0.04 -10.55
#